data_d487d6e1f43cd9d7b21b5af2f4e0a496
#
_entry.id   d487d6e1f43cd9d7b21b5af2f4e0a496
#
_cell.length_a   1.000
_cell.length_b   1.000
_cell.length_c   1.000
_cell.angle_alpha   90.00
_cell.angle_beta   90.00
_cell.angle_gamma   90.00
#
_symmetry.space_group_name_H-M   'P 1'
#
loop_
_entity.id
_entity.type
_entity.pdbx_description
1 polymer ?
#
loop_
_entity_poly.entity_id
_entity_poly.type
_entity_poly.pdbx_seq_one_letter_code
_entity_poly.pdbx_strand_id
1 'polypeptide(L)'
;MRGFETQTVTSGNSIALSGIGILELNNWRFGACAGSHMRIDNGARVTGISGSFRIAGSAAYFAIAGYSAAIDFNNATITLDASVTFTATAYAQYMALVNFQQATFSLGAYSVTGQRYNASGGSLISSGGGGASFIPGSTAGATSGGGNYI
;
A
#
# COMPACT_ATOMS: atom_id res chain seq x y z
N MET A 1 3.92 -16.31 -3.77
CA MET A 1 2.56 -16.81 -3.43
C MET A 1 1.55 -16.28 -4.42
N ARG A 2 0.57 -17.08 -4.84
CA ARG A 2 -0.43 -16.71 -5.83
C ARG A 2 -1.82 -17.16 -5.39
N GLY A 3 -2.86 -16.31 -5.64
CA GLY A 3 -4.26 -16.67 -5.45
C GLY A 3 -4.71 -16.84 -3.99
N PHE A 4 -4.13 -16.08 -3.07
CA PHE A 4 -4.49 -16.13 -1.65
C PHE A 4 -5.40 -14.99 -1.25
N GLU A 5 -6.25 -15.24 -0.27
CA GLU A 5 -7.00 -14.21 0.45
C GLU A 5 -6.52 -14.15 1.90
N THR A 6 -6.38 -12.95 2.43
CA THR A 6 -6.10 -12.72 3.84
C THR A 6 -7.20 -11.88 4.47
N GLN A 7 -7.58 -12.27 5.67
CA GLN A 7 -8.55 -11.55 6.48
C GLN A 7 -8.17 -11.64 7.96
N THR A 8 -8.20 -10.50 8.64
CA THR A 8 -7.93 -10.41 10.08
C THR A 8 -9.03 -9.57 10.71
N VAL A 9 -9.82 -10.14 11.60
CA VAL A 9 -11.03 -9.51 12.13
C VAL A 9 -10.74 -8.67 13.36
N THR A 10 -9.86 -9.10 14.25
CA THR A 10 -9.73 -8.51 15.60
C THR A 10 -8.44 -7.74 15.83
N SER A 11 -7.32 -8.17 15.29
CA SER A 11 -6.01 -7.50 15.44
C SER A 11 -5.01 -7.95 14.40
N GLY A 12 -3.97 -7.15 14.18
CA GLY A 12 -2.84 -7.49 13.33
C GLY A 12 -3.01 -7.09 11.87
N ASN A 13 -1.98 -7.38 11.10
CA ASN A 13 -1.89 -7.08 9.69
C ASN A 13 -2.17 -8.33 8.84
N SER A 14 -2.67 -8.14 7.62
CA SER A 14 -2.85 -9.26 6.69
C SER A 14 -1.51 -9.85 6.27
N ILE A 15 -0.54 -8.99 5.99
CA ILE A 15 0.86 -9.36 5.74
C ILE A 15 1.73 -8.46 6.60
N ALA A 16 2.63 -9.06 7.39
CA ALA A 16 3.67 -8.36 8.13
C ALA A 16 5.03 -9.00 7.81
N LEU A 17 5.99 -8.20 7.38
CA LEU A 17 7.35 -8.64 7.11
C LEU A 17 8.32 -7.65 7.74
N SER A 18 9.28 -8.15 8.48
CA SER A 18 10.30 -7.34 9.15
C SER A 18 11.65 -8.04 9.10
N GLY A 19 12.72 -7.26 9.01
CA GLY A 19 14.09 -7.79 8.88
C GLY A 19 14.48 -8.02 7.42
N ILE A 20 15.65 -8.60 7.20
CA ILE A 20 16.21 -8.79 5.85
C ILE A 20 15.49 -9.95 5.17
N GLY A 21 14.69 -9.64 4.15
CA GLY A 21 13.98 -10.65 3.37
C GLY A 21 13.20 -10.03 2.21
N ILE A 22 12.90 -10.87 1.21
CA ILE A 22 12.09 -10.49 0.06
C ILE A 22 10.91 -11.45 -0.03
N LEU A 23 9.71 -10.88 -0.12
CA LEU A 23 8.48 -11.61 -0.38
C LEU A 23 7.91 -11.18 -1.74
N GLU A 24 7.77 -12.11 -2.64
CA GLU A 24 7.09 -11.89 -3.92
C GLU A 24 5.60 -12.22 -3.79
N LEU A 25 4.74 -11.31 -4.20
CA LEU A 25 3.30 -11.44 -4.18
C LEU A 25 2.72 -11.30 -5.60
N ASN A 26 1.85 -12.25 -5.96
CA ASN A 26 1.08 -12.20 -7.20
C ASN A 26 -0.33 -12.71 -6.93
N ASN A 27 -1.35 -12.05 -7.49
CA ASN A 27 -2.75 -12.43 -7.39
C ASN A 27 -3.22 -12.60 -5.94
N TRP A 28 -3.17 -11.51 -5.18
CA TRP A 28 -3.54 -11.50 -3.77
C TRP A 28 -4.84 -10.73 -3.53
N ARG A 29 -5.71 -11.27 -2.69
CA ARG A 29 -6.95 -10.61 -2.26
C ARG A 29 -6.87 -10.27 -0.78
N PHE A 30 -7.15 -9.02 -0.43
CA PHE A 30 -7.18 -8.50 0.94
C PHE A 30 -8.63 -8.33 1.39
N GLY A 31 -9.07 -9.13 2.34
CA GLY A 31 -10.29 -8.93 3.09
C GLY A 31 -10.10 -7.86 4.18
N ALA A 32 -11.13 -7.63 4.99
CA ALA A 32 -11.04 -6.66 6.08
C ALA A 32 -9.95 -7.06 7.10
N CYS A 33 -9.24 -6.06 7.64
CA CYS A 33 -8.13 -6.27 8.56
C CYS A 33 -8.10 -5.11 9.58
N ALA A 34 -7.85 -5.43 10.85
CA ALA A 34 -7.77 -4.43 11.92
C ALA A 34 -6.50 -3.56 11.84
N GLY A 35 -5.40 -4.12 11.36
CA GLY A 35 -4.16 -3.40 11.11
C GLY A 35 -4.04 -2.96 9.65
N SER A 36 -2.91 -3.23 9.02
CA SER A 36 -2.64 -2.90 7.62
C SER A 36 -2.78 -4.13 6.73
N HIS A 37 -3.17 -3.96 5.47
CA HIS A 37 -3.10 -5.08 4.53
C HIS A 37 -1.65 -5.52 4.34
N MET A 38 -0.74 -4.57 4.17
CA MET A 38 0.70 -4.85 4.14
C MET A 38 1.44 -3.91 5.07
N ARG A 39 2.22 -4.46 6.00
CA ARG A 39 3.17 -3.75 6.86
C ARG A 39 4.55 -4.33 6.69
N ILE A 40 5.46 -3.54 6.16
CA ILE A 40 6.83 -3.96 5.81
C ILE A 40 7.80 -3.03 6.52
N ASP A 41 8.66 -3.59 7.35
CA ASP A 41 9.57 -2.83 8.22
C ASP A 41 11.02 -3.37 8.17
N ASN A 42 11.97 -2.56 8.64
CA ASN A 42 13.35 -2.95 8.97
C ASN A 42 14.12 -3.58 7.79
N GLY A 43 14.11 -2.92 6.64
CA GLY A 43 14.86 -3.35 5.46
C GLY A 43 14.23 -4.49 4.66
N ALA A 44 13.09 -5.02 5.10
CA ALA A 44 12.35 -6.03 4.34
C ALA A 44 11.80 -5.47 3.03
N ARG A 45 11.56 -6.34 2.06
CA ARG A 45 11.03 -5.95 0.76
C ARG A 45 9.86 -6.84 0.34
N VAL A 46 8.80 -6.21 -0.16
CA VAL A 46 7.74 -6.88 -0.89
C VAL A 46 7.79 -6.46 -2.35
N THR A 47 7.75 -7.42 -3.26
CA THR A 47 7.66 -7.17 -4.69
C THR A 47 6.34 -7.72 -5.22
N GLY A 48 5.52 -6.83 -5.80
CA GLY A 48 4.27 -7.14 -6.48
C GLY A 48 4.29 -6.67 -7.93
N ILE A 49 5.47 -6.66 -8.55
CA ILE A 49 5.68 -6.15 -9.91
C ILE A 49 4.80 -6.94 -10.89
N SER A 50 4.02 -6.21 -11.69
CA SER A 50 3.04 -6.77 -12.63
C SER A 50 2.01 -7.71 -11.96
N GLY A 51 1.88 -7.64 -10.65
CA GLY A 51 0.90 -8.43 -9.89
C GLY A 51 -0.52 -7.90 -10.01
N SER A 52 -1.49 -8.75 -9.66
CA SER A 52 -2.90 -8.36 -9.53
C SER A 52 -3.32 -8.44 -8.06
N PHE A 53 -3.75 -7.32 -7.52
CA PHE A 53 -4.17 -7.21 -6.13
C PHE A 53 -5.63 -6.80 -6.06
N ARG A 54 -6.41 -7.45 -5.22
CA ARG A 54 -7.81 -7.13 -4.99
C ARG A 54 -8.04 -6.70 -3.55
N ILE A 55 -8.77 -5.63 -3.35
CA ILE A 55 -9.07 -5.07 -2.03
C ILE A 55 -10.56 -5.19 -1.80
N ALA A 56 -10.95 -6.05 -0.87
CA ALA A 56 -12.35 -6.38 -0.56
C ALA A 56 -12.77 -5.91 0.83
N GLY A 57 -11.88 -5.30 1.60
CA GLY A 57 -12.21 -4.81 2.94
C GLY A 57 -11.31 -3.69 3.41
N SER A 58 -11.75 -2.98 4.44
CA SER A 58 -11.05 -1.85 5.05
C SER A 58 -9.87 -2.29 5.92
N ALA A 59 -8.91 -1.38 6.11
CA ALA A 59 -7.76 -1.55 6.99
C ALA A 59 -7.26 -0.18 7.48
N ALA A 60 -6.28 -0.13 8.37
CA ALA A 60 -5.62 1.13 8.69
C ALA A 60 -4.84 1.68 7.49
N TYR A 61 -4.13 0.81 6.76
CA TYR A 61 -3.39 1.17 5.54
C TYR A 61 -3.51 0.03 4.52
N PHE A 62 -3.56 0.37 3.24
CA PHE A 62 -3.34 -0.65 2.21
C PHE A 62 -1.87 -1.07 2.20
N ALA A 63 -0.96 -0.12 2.15
CA ALA A 63 0.48 -0.39 2.17
C ALA A 63 1.20 0.58 3.11
N ILE A 64 1.94 0.05 4.08
CA ILE A 64 2.83 0.81 4.94
C ILE A 64 4.24 0.22 4.90
N ALA A 65 5.23 1.07 4.62
CA ALA A 65 6.65 0.73 4.67
C ALA A 65 7.36 1.63 5.68
N GLY A 66 8.21 1.05 6.51
CA GLY A 66 8.98 1.76 7.52
C GLY A 66 10.43 1.28 7.63
N TYR A 67 11.31 2.14 8.18
CA TYR A 67 12.69 1.78 8.51
C TYR A 67 13.45 1.14 7.33
N SER A 68 13.61 1.89 6.23
CA SER A 68 14.34 1.48 5.01
C SER A 68 13.73 0.27 4.28
N ALA A 69 12.50 -0.10 4.59
CA ALA A 69 11.77 -1.15 3.88
C ALA A 69 11.25 -0.67 2.53
N ALA A 70 10.90 -1.61 1.65
CA ALA A 70 10.34 -1.29 0.34
C ALA A 70 9.11 -2.14 0.00
N ILE A 71 8.10 -1.50 -0.58
CA ILE A 71 6.96 -2.16 -1.23
C ILE A 71 6.94 -1.69 -2.68
N ASP A 72 6.98 -2.63 -3.61
CA ASP A 72 7.10 -2.35 -5.04
C ASP A 72 5.90 -2.92 -5.80
N PHE A 73 5.04 -2.04 -6.28
CA PHE A 73 3.88 -2.33 -7.13
C PHE A 73 4.07 -1.85 -8.57
N ASN A 74 5.30 -1.78 -9.05
CA ASN A 74 5.55 -1.35 -10.42
C ASN A 74 4.70 -2.18 -11.40
N ASN A 75 3.97 -1.49 -12.29
CA ASN A 75 3.12 -2.10 -13.30
C ASN A 75 2.04 -3.07 -12.74
N ALA A 76 1.70 -2.96 -11.46
CA ALA A 76 0.66 -3.78 -10.83
C ALA A 76 -0.74 -3.25 -11.14
N THR A 77 -1.74 -4.14 -11.09
CA THR A 77 -3.15 -3.77 -11.12
C THR A 77 -3.75 -3.95 -9.72
N ILE A 78 -4.33 -2.89 -9.17
CA ILE A 78 -4.96 -2.87 -7.85
C ILE A 78 -6.44 -2.58 -8.04
N THR A 79 -7.29 -3.59 -7.80
CA THR A 79 -8.74 -3.54 -8.03
C THR A 79 -9.49 -3.50 -6.72
N LEU A 80 -10.50 -2.63 -6.60
CA LEU A 80 -11.45 -2.67 -5.50
C LEU A 80 -12.57 -3.67 -5.79
N ASP A 81 -12.90 -4.49 -4.79
CA ASP A 81 -14.07 -5.38 -4.77
C ASP A 81 -15.20 -4.81 -3.90
N ALA A 82 -14.93 -3.76 -3.13
CA ALA A 82 -15.85 -3.06 -2.26
C ALA A 82 -15.38 -1.63 -2.03
N SER A 83 -16.26 -0.74 -1.55
CA SER A 83 -15.83 0.54 -0.99
C SER A 83 -15.12 0.31 0.34
N VAL A 84 -13.98 0.96 0.52
CA VAL A 84 -13.08 0.72 1.66
C VAL A 84 -12.68 2.02 2.35
N THR A 85 -12.27 1.89 3.62
CA THR A 85 -11.75 2.99 4.42
C THR A 85 -10.33 2.68 4.86
N PHE A 86 -9.43 3.65 4.69
CA PHE A 86 -8.06 3.64 5.20
C PHE A 86 -7.78 4.91 6.00
N THR A 87 -6.88 4.85 6.98
CA THR A 87 -6.26 6.06 7.52
C THR A 87 -5.45 6.76 6.43
N ALA A 88 -4.63 5.99 5.70
CA ALA A 88 -4.06 6.38 4.41
C ALA A 88 -3.93 5.16 3.51
N THR A 89 -4.10 5.35 2.20
CA THR A 89 -3.92 4.25 1.24
C THR A 89 -2.47 3.81 1.21
N ALA A 90 -1.53 4.74 1.15
CA ALA A 90 -0.09 4.44 1.21
C ALA A 90 0.57 5.25 2.32
N TYR A 91 1.46 4.62 3.07
CA TYR A 91 2.28 5.29 4.06
C TYR A 91 3.74 4.83 3.96
N ALA A 92 4.64 5.78 3.87
CA ALA A 92 6.08 5.53 3.91
C ALA A 92 6.73 6.40 4.98
N GLN A 93 7.58 5.82 5.82
CA GLN A 93 8.27 6.52 6.90
C GLN A 93 9.71 6.01 7.09
N TYR A 94 10.58 6.88 7.62
CA TYR A 94 11.96 6.52 7.99
C TYR A 94 12.74 5.87 6.83
N MET A 95 12.96 6.66 5.76
CA MET A 95 13.75 6.28 4.57
C MET A 95 13.18 5.06 3.79
N ALA A 96 11.90 4.77 3.95
CA ALA A 96 11.24 3.67 3.24
C ALA A 96 10.74 4.10 1.85
N LEU A 97 10.42 3.10 1.03
CA LEU A 97 9.88 3.27 -0.32
C LEU A 97 8.54 2.55 -0.47
N VAL A 98 7.53 3.25 -1.02
CA VAL A 98 6.35 2.62 -1.62
C VAL A 98 6.27 3.06 -3.08
N ASN A 99 6.40 2.11 -4.00
CA ASN A 99 6.46 2.38 -5.43
C ASN A 99 5.20 1.90 -6.14
N PHE A 100 4.50 2.83 -6.80
CA PHE A 100 3.34 2.57 -7.66
C PHE A 100 3.59 3.00 -9.12
N GLN A 101 4.83 3.10 -9.53
CA GLN A 101 5.17 3.49 -10.89
C GLN A 101 4.47 2.58 -11.90
N GLN A 102 3.77 3.15 -12.88
CA GLN A 102 2.97 2.42 -13.87
C GLN A 102 1.87 1.49 -13.28
N ALA A 103 1.58 1.56 -11.99
CA ALA A 103 0.47 0.83 -11.41
C ALA A 103 -0.88 1.38 -11.92
N THR A 104 -1.90 0.53 -11.89
CA THR A 104 -3.27 0.91 -12.23
C THR A 104 -4.18 0.67 -11.03
N PHE A 105 -4.92 1.71 -10.61
CA PHE A 105 -6.00 1.57 -9.63
C PHE A 105 -7.34 1.45 -10.37
N SER A 106 -7.97 0.28 -10.31
CA SER A 106 -9.27 -0.01 -10.89
C SER A 106 -10.35 0.04 -9.81
N LEU A 107 -11.03 1.18 -9.69
CA LEU A 107 -11.99 1.40 -8.61
C LEU A 107 -13.41 0.87 -8.96
N GLY A 108 -13.75 0.80 -10.24
CA GLY A 108 -15.10 0.43 -10.68
C GLY A 108 -16.15 1.40 -10.12
N ALA A 109 -17.18 0.85 -9.48
CA ALA A 109 -18.23 1.61 -8.78
C ALA A 109 -17.89 1.90 -7.31
N TYR A 110 -16.72 1.52 -6.84
CA TYR A 110 -16.31 1.62 -5.44
C TYR A 110 -15.44 2.84 -5.17
N SER A 111 -15.30 3.19 -3.90
CA SER A 111 -14.54 4.36 -3.45
C SER A 111 -13.57 4.00 -2.32
N VAL A 112 -12.53 4.81 -2.17
CA VAL A 112 -11.62 4.79 -1.03
C VAL A 112 -11.86 6.03 -0.18
N THR A 113 -12.23 5.85 1.08
CA THR A 113 -12.31 6.91 2.09
C THR A 113 -11.01 6.96 2.89
N GLY A 114 -10.50 8.17 3.13
CA GLY A 114 -9.29 8.44 3.90
C GLY A 114 -8.22 9.16 3.09
N GLN A 115 -7.04 9.32 3.67
CA GLN A 115 -5.93 10.04 3.07
C GLN A 115 -5.33 9.23 1.90
N ARG A 116 -4.96 9.92 0.82
CA ARG A 116 -4.33 9.26 -0.33
C ARG A 116 -2.98 8.65 0.03
N TYR A 117 -2.11 9.46 0.60
CA TYR A 117 -0.76 9.01 0.99
C TYR A 117 -0.22 9.87 2.14
N ASN A 118 0.77 9.32 2.84
CA ASN A 118 1.59 10.07 3.78
C ASN A 118 3.05 9.61 3.64
N ALA A 119 3.96 10.53 3.32
CA ALA A 119 5.38 10.27 3.25
C ALA A 119 6.13 11.13 4.28
N SER A 120 6.93 10.50 5.13
CA SER A 120 7.63 11.21 6.22
C SER A 120 9.04 10.65 6.47
N GLY A 121 9.88 11.44 7.15
CA GLY A 121 11.19 10.98 7.60
C GLY A 121 12.13 10.54 6.47
N GLY A 122 12.26 11.33 5.41
CA GLY A 122 13.13 11.02 4.27
C GLY A 122 12.64 9.90 3.36
N SER A 123 11.40 9.46 3.49
CA SER A 123 10.82 8.38 2.69
C SER A 123 10.33 8.85 1.33
N LEU A 124 10.04 7.90 0.44
CA LEU A 124 9.52 8.16 -0.89
C LEU A 124 8.26 7.33 -1.16
N ILE A 125 7.22 8.00 -1.66
CA ILE A 125 6.10 7.35 -2.34
C ILE A 125 6.15 7.79 -3.81
N SER A 126 6.35 6.85 -4.72
CA SER A 126 6.44 7.12 -6.16
C SER A 126 5.16 6.73 -6.87
N SER A 127 4.56 7.67 -7.58
CA SER A 127 3.45 7.43 -8.50
C SER A 127 3.90 7.36 -9.97
N GLY A 128 5.20 7.60 -10.22
CA GLY A 128 5.69 7.71 -11.59
C GLY A 128 5.17 8.93 -12.35
N GLY A 129 4.88 10.02 -11.65
CA GLY A 129 4.34 11.24 -12.25
C GLY A 129 2.82 11.25 -12.42
N GLY A 130 2.09 10.34 -11.78
CA GLY A 130 0.63 10.23 -11.86
C GLY A 130 -0.14 11.40 -11.21
N GLY A 131 0.56 12.30 -10.52
CA GLY A 131 -0.03 13.49 -9.91
C GLY A 131 -0.68 13.23 -8.54
N ALA A 132 -1.09 14.30 -7.86
CA ALA A 132 -1.53 14.29 -6.46
C ALA A 132 -2.79 13.42 -6.19
N SER A 133 -3.57 13.08 -7.19
CA SER A 133 -4.78 12.25 -7.08
C SER A 133 -4.61 10.84 -7.63
N PHE A 134 -3.43 10.45 -8.04
CA PHE A 134 -3.16 9.12 -8.60
C PHE A 134 -3.49 7.98 -7.60
N ILE A 135 -3.02 8.11 -6.37
CA ILE A 135 -3.38 7.17 -5.29
C ILE A 135 -4.80 7.49 -4.80
N PRO A 136 -5.72 6.51 -4.78
CA PRO A 136 -7.10 6.75 -4.39
C PRO A 136 -7.25 7.12 -2.90
N GLY A 137 -8.19 7.98 -2.61
CA GLY A 137 -8.53 8.47 -1.26
C GLY A 137 -9.42 9.70 -1.34
N SER A 138 -10.21 9.96 -0.31
CA SER A 138 -11.14 11.09 -0.24
C SER A 138 -10.48 12.40 0.22
N THR A 139 -9.31 12.33 0.86
CA THR A 139 -8.55 13.50 1.31
C THR A 139 -7.15 13.54 0.70
N ALA A 140 -6.59 14.74 0.58
CA ALA A 140 -5.27 14.96 -0.01
C ALA A 140 -4.17 14.17 0.74
N GLY A 141 -3.13 13.78 0.01
CA GLY A 141 -1.91 13.24 0.60
C GLY A 141 -1.12 14.31 1.36
N ALA A 142 -0.18 13.88 2.18
CA ALA A 142 0.72 14.75 2.93
C ALA A 142 2.17 14.27 2.85
N THR A 143 3.08 15.22 2.99
CA THR A 143 4.52 14.95 3.14
C THR A 143 5.07 15.75 4.33
N SER A 144 6.03 15.18 5.06
CA SER A 144 6.66 15.85 6.20
C SER A 144 8.07 15.30 6.47
N GLY A 145 8.90 16.03 7.21
CA GLY A 145 10.20 15.56 7.64
C GLY A 145 11.10 15.05 6.50
N GLY A 146 11.11 15.71 5.34
CA GLY A 146 11.88 15.29 4.18
C GLY A 146 11.27 14.13 3.37
N GLY A 147 10.08 13.69 3.72
CA GLY A 147 9.33 12.72 2.89
C GLY A 147 8.90 13.33 1.55
N ASN A 148 8.81 12.53 0.52
CA ASN A 148 8.55 12.98 -0.84
C ASN A 148 7.49 12.11 -1.52
N TYR A 149 6.69 12.76 -2.41
CA TYR A 149 5.74 12.13 -3.31
C TYR A 149 6.00 12.60 -4.73
N ILE A 150 6.24 11.70 -5.68
CA ILE A 150 6.61 11.99 -7.06
C ILE A 150 5.81 11.18 -8.07
#